data_67931a58f801aa45aae7e950bc60f6f2
#
_entry.id   67931a58f801aa45aae7e950bc60f6f2
#
_cell.length_a   1.000
_cell.length_b   1.000
_cell.length_c   1.000
_cell.angle_alpha   90.00
_cell.angle_beta   90.00
_cell.angle_gamma   90.00
#
_symmetry.space_group_name_H-M   'P 1'
#
loop_
_entity.id
_entity.type
_entity.pdbx_description
1 polymer ?
#
loop_
_entity_poly.entity_id
_entity_poly.type
_entity_poly.pdbx_seq_one_letter_code
_entity_poly.pdbx_strand_id
1 'polypeptide(L)'
;MTRTDEEIHGPGTGGLLDRDGLPDWLAPVDRAARTVAPEQLSRFLPPASGAGRQSAVLVLFGDGERGPELLLMERAGSLRSHAGQPSFPGGALDPEDGDPAEGGLLRAALREAEEETGLDPAGVQLFGVLPRLYIPVSGFVVTPVLGWWREPSPVGVVDPAETARVFTVPVADLTDPANRATAVHPAGHAGPAFLVASALVWGFTAGVIDRILHFAGWERPWDSSRKVPLDWRS
;
A
#
# COMPACT_ATOMS: atom_id res chain seq x y z
N MET A 1 17.48 7.51 16.36
CA MET A 1 16.93 8.85 16.62
C MET A 1 15.51 8.82 16.07
N THR A 2 14.51 8.86 16.93
CA THR A 2 13.10 8.79 16.52
C THR A 2 12.73 10.14 15.90
N ARG A 3 12.17 10.13 14.70
CA ARG A 3 11.65 11.37 14.08
C ARG A 3 10.52 11.92 14.95
N THR A 4 10.39 13.24 14.99
CA THR A 4 9.24 13.89 15.63
C THR A 4 7.99 13.69 14.77
N ASP A 5 6.79 13.79 15.37
CA ASP A 5 5.54 13.65 14.64
C ASP A 5 5.41 14.66 13.46
N GLU A 6 5.96 15.87 13.60
CA GLU A 6 6.05 16.87 12.52
C GLU A 6 7.00 16.44 11.39
N GLU A 7 8.11 15.77 11.71
CA GLU A 7 9.06 15.28 10.69
C GLU A 7 8.54 14.05 9.94
N ILE A 8 7.63 13.29 10.56
CA ILE A 8 7.03 12.07 9.98
C ILE A 8 5.82 12.43 9.13
N HIS A 9 5.03 13.41 9.56
CA HIS A 9 3.68 13.64 9.03
C HIS A 9 3.51 14.98 8.32
N GLY A 10 4.45 15.93 8.48
CA GLY A 10 4.30 17.31 8.06
C GLY A 10 3.31 18.09 8.94
N PRO A 11 3.36 19.42 8.92
CA PRO A 11 2.39 20.26 9.62
C PRO A 11 1.00 20.02 9.04
N GLY A 12 0.00 19.77 9.89
CA GLY A 12 -1.41 19.66 9.48
C GLY A 12 -2.00 18.24 9.39
N THR A 13 -1.19 17.18 9.46
CA THR A 13 -1.71 15.78 9.45
C THR A 13 -2.18 15.31 10.83
N GLY A 14 -1.79 15.97 11.91
CA GLY A 14 -1.99 15.52 13.29
C GLY A 14 -3.44 15.36 13.75
N GLY A 15 -4.41 15.92 13.02
CA GLY A 15 -5.84 15.74 13.33
C GLY A 15 -6.54 14.59 12.59
N LEU A 16 -5.88 14.01 11.57
CA LEU A 16 -6.43 12.92 10.78
C LEU A 16 -5.81 11.56 11.14
N LEU A 17 -4.67 11.56 11.80
CA LEU A 17 -4.03 10.36 12.28
C LEU A 17 -4.36 10.14 13.75
N ASP A 18 -4.89 8.96 14.05
CA ASP A 18 -5.23 8.54 15.39
C ASP A 18 -4.61 7.16 15.66
N ARG A 19 -3.92 7.02 16.79
CA ARG A 19 -3.28 5.77 17.24
C ARG A 19 -3.95 5.18 18.46
N ASP A 20 -4.96 5.85 19.00
CA ASP A 20 -5.64 5.39 20.20
C ASP A 20 -6.47 4.16 19.91
N GLY A 21 -6.35 3.15 20.76
CA GLY A 21 -7.11 1.92 20.62
C GLY A 21 -6.69 1.00 19.49
N LEU A 22 -5.54 1.25 18.84
CA LEU A 22 -5.00 0.29 17.88
C LEU A 22 -4.79 -1.09 18.51
N PRO A 23 -5.12 -2.19 17.81
CA PRO A 23 -4.87 -3.53 18.32
C PRO A 23 -3.36 -3.80 18.45
N ASP A 24 -2.99 -4.59 19.46
CA ASP A 24 -1.59 -4.87 19.79
C ASP A 24 -0.78 -5.42 18.61
N TRP A 25 -1.43 -6.19 17.73
CA TRP A 25 -0.76 -6.74 16.57
C TRP A 25 -0.35 -5.69 15.52
N LEU A 26 -0.97 -4.48 15.51
CA LEU A 26 -0.54 -3.35 14.66
C LEU A 26 0.62 -2.54 15.26
N ALA A 27 0.93 -2.68 16.54
CA ALA A 27 2.02 -1.94 17.19
C ALA A 27 3.38 -2.07 16.48
N PRO A 28 3.78 -3.23 15.90
CA PRO A 28 5.00 -3.33 15.11
C PRO A 28 4.95 -2.50 13.81
N VAL A 29 3.80 -2.43 13.15
CA VAL A 29 3.60 -1.65 11.91
C VAL A 29 3.64 -0.16 12.21
N ASP A 30 2.94 0.30 13.25
CA ASP A 30 2.98 1.69 13.71
C ASP A 30 4.43 2.12 14.05
N ARG A 31 5.18 1.27 14.75
CA ARG A 31 6.58 1.52 15.04
C ARG A 31 7.42 1.62 13.77
N ALA A 32 7.22 0.71 12.82
CA ALA A 32 7.91 0.75 11.54
C ALA A 32 7.63 2.06 10.78
N ALA A 33 6.38 2.51 10.73
CA ALA A 33 6.00 3.76 10.08
C ALA A 33 6.76 4.98 10.64
N ARG A 34 7.03 4.99 11.95
CA ARG A 34 7.75 6.10 12.62
C ARG A 34 9.27 6.02 12.53
N THR A 35 9.84 4.89 12.16
CA THR A 35 11.29 4.67 12.24
C THR A 35 11.96 4.40 10.91
N VAL A 36 11.22 3.91 9.92
CA VAL A 36 11.78 3.54 8.62
C VAL A 36 12.16 4.79 7.81
N ALA A 37 13.41 4.80 7.33
CA ALA A 37 13.89 5.85 6.44
C ALA A 37 13.46 5.58 4.97
N PRO A 38 13.30 6.63 4.14
CA PRO A 38 12.89 6.47 2.74
C PRO A 38 13.77 5.49 1.96
N GLU A 39 15.09 5.54 2.16
CA GLU A 39 16.08 4.70 1.49
C GLU A 39 15.96 3.22 1.85
N GLN A 40 15.36 2.93 3.00
CA GLN A 40 15.10 1.56 3.46
C GLN A 40 13.86 0.95 2.80
N LEU A 41 12.93 1.80 2.30
CA LEU A 41 11.74 1.34 1.58
C LEU A 41 12.01 1.16 0.10
N SER A 42 12.72 2.08 -0.54
CA SER A 42 12.97 2.06 -1.97
C SER A 42 14.27 2.77 -2.35
N ARG A 43 14.89 2.27 -3.40
CA ARG A 43 15.99 2.99 -4.08
C ARG A 43 15.49 4.18 -4.92
N PHE A 44 14.20 4.23 -5.22
CA PHE A 44 13.59 5.30 -6.00
C PHE A 44 12.94 6.31 -5.04
N LEU A 45 13.68 7.37 -4.76
CA LEU A 45 13.21 8.46 -3.90
C LEU A 45 12.57 9.57 -4.73
N PRO A 46 11.63 10.34 -4.15
CA PRO A 46 11.09 11.51 -4.81
C PRO A 46 12.20 12.46 -5.25
N PRO A 47 12.07 13.07 -6.45
CA PRO A 47 13.04 14.05 -6.92
C PRO A 47 13.20 15.21 -5.92
N ALA A 48 14.44 15.63 -5.66
CA ALA A 48 14.73 16.77 -4.78
C ALA A 48 14.10 18.09 -5.24
N SER A 49 13.79 18.19 -6.55
CA SER A 49 13.06 19.33 -7.13
C SER A 49 11.59 19.43 -6.71
N GLY A 50 11.06 18.42 -6.01
CA GLY A 50 9.63 18.31 -5.72
C GLY A 50 8.77 17.90 -6.93
N ALA A 51 9.40 17.62 -8.07
CA ALA A 51 8.69 17.19 -9.28
C ALA A 51 8.06 15.81 -9.07
N GLY A 52 6.89 15.59 -9.69
CA GLY A 52 6.12 14.35 -9.67
C GLY A 52 4.67 14.61 -9.29
N ARG A 53 3.80 13.76 -9.83
CA ARG A 53 2.37 13.81 -9.52
C ARG A 53 2.14 13.20 -8.13
N GLN A 54 1.55 13.98 -7.25
CA GLN A 54 1.23 13.50 -5.91
C GLN A 54 0.09 12.48 -5.98
N SER A 55 0.23 11.41 -5.24
CA SER A 55 -0.78 10.34 -5.12
C SER A 55 -0.69 9.68 -3.75
N ALA A 56 -1.74 8.98 -3.37
CA ALA A 56 -1.79 8.20 -2.15
C ALA A 56 -2.40 6.84 -2.41
N VAL A 57 -1.99 5.86 -1.63
CA VAL A 57 -2.62 4.54 -1.58
C VAL A 57 -2.97 4.19 -0.15
N LEU A 58 -4.09 3.52 0.05
CA LEU A 58 -4.51 3.05 1.36
C LEU A 58 -4.00 1.62 1.60
N VAL A 59 -3.10 1.47 2.56
CA VAL A 59 -2.66 0.19 3.08
C VAL A 59 -3.55 -0.14 4.28
N LEU A 60 -4.68 -0.77 4.00
CA LEU A 60 -5.72 -1.05 4.99
C LEU A 60 -5.54 -2.43 5.59
N PHE A 61 -5.36 -2.46 6.90
CA PHE A 61 -5.29 -3.67 7.71
C PHE A 61 -6.65 -3.95 8.36
N GLY A 62 -7.13 -5.18 8.26
CA GLY A 62 -8.35 -5.66 8.89
C GLY A 62 -8.12 -6.85 9.81
N ASP A 63 -9.13 -7.16 10.61
CA ASP A 63 -9.21 -8.38 11.42
C ASP A 63 -10.12 -9.38 10.70
N GLY A 64 -9.51 -10.28 9.91
CA GLY A 64 -10.22 -11.33 9.20
C GLY A 64 -10.38 -12.61 10.02
N GLU A 65 -11.13 -13.58 9.49
CA GLU A 65 -11.35 -14.88 10.13
C GLU A 65 -10.04 -15.67 10.39
N ARG A 66 -9.01 -15.42 9.57
CA ARG A 66 -7.68 -16.06 9.67
C ARG A 66 -6.62 -15.18 10.36
N GLY A 67 -7.06 -14.15 11.09
CA GLY A 67 -6.21 -13.15 11.71
C GLY A 67 -6.02 -11.90 10.83
N PRO A 68 -4.98 -11.09 11.08
CA PRO A 68 -4.74 -9.87 10.34
C PRO A 68 -4.72 -10.08 8.82
N GLU A 69 -5.34 -9.16 8.07
CA GLU A 69 -5.38 -9.19 6.61
C GLU A 69 -5.19 -7.81 5.99
N LEU A 70 -4.85 -7.76 4.71
CA LEU A 70 -4.72 -6.55 3.91
C LEU A 70 -5.78 -6.51 2.83
N LEU A 71 -6.43 -5.35 2.65
CA LEU A 71 -7.30 -5.09 1.52
C LEU A 71 -6.46 -4.80 0.27
N LEU A 72 -6.77 -5.50 -0.81
CA LEU A 72 -6.22 -5.29 -2.14
C LEU A 72 -7.35 -5.27 -3.18
N MET A 73 -7.06 -4.67 -4.31
CA MET A 73 -7.90 -4.74 -5.49
C MET A 73 -7.10 -5.22 -6.69
N GLU A 74 -7.77 -5.69 -7.72
CA GLU A 74 -7.18 -6.02 -9.01
C GLU A 74 -7.73 -5.05 -10.06
N ARG A 75 -6.85 -4.37 -10.77
CA ARG A 75 -7.23 -3.40 -11.80
C ARG A 75 -7.86 -4.11 -13.01
N ALA A 76 -8.85 -3.47 -13.63
CA ALA A 76 -9.51 -4.05 -14.79
C ALA A 76 -8.52 -4.34 -15.94
N GLY A 77 -8.68 -5.50 -16.58
CA GLY A 77 -7.83 -5.94 -17.69
C GLY A 77 -7.93 -5.09 -18.96
N SER A 78 -8.96 -4.23 -19.05
CA SER A 78 -9.19 -3.28 -20.14
C SER A 78 -8.36 -1.99 -20.04
N LEU A 79 -7.72 -1.73 -18.90
CA LEU A 79 -6.96 -0.52 -18.68
C LEU A 79 -5.66 -0.48 -19.52
N ARG A 80 -5.27 0.71 -19.95
CA ARG A 80 -4.05 0.91 -20.78
C ARG A 80 -2.75 0.68 -20.01
N SER A 81 -2.79 0.76 -18.68
CA SER A 81 -1.63 0.57 -17.81
C SER A 81 -2.03 -0.24 -16.59
N HIS A 82 -1.13 -1.11 -16.15
CA HIS A 82 -1.33 -1.94 -14.97
C HIS A 82 -2.58 -2.84 -15.00
N ALA A 83 -3.01 -3.24 -16.21
CA ALA A 83 -4.15 -4.13 -16.42
C ALA A 83 -3.97 -5.45 -15.67
N GLY A 84 -4.98 -5.88 -14.92
CA GLY A 84 -4.95 -7.14 -14.16
C GLY A 84 -3.95 -7.17 -12.99
N GLN A 85 -3.33 -6.03 -12.62
CA GLN A 85 -2.37 -6.01 -11.54
C GLN A 85 -3.05 -5.79 -10.20
N PRO A 86 -2.73 -6.62 -9.18
CA PRO A 86 -3.13 -6.35 -7.81
C PRO A 86 -2.45 -5.09 -7.27
N SER A 87 -3.23 -4.23 -6.61
CA SER A 87 -2.77 -2.98 -6.01
C SER A 87 -3.51 -2.70 -4.71
N PHE A 88 -2.93 -1.81 -3.91
CA PHE A 88 -3.72 -1.11 -2.91
C PHE A 88 -4.72 -0.19 -3.63
N PRO A 89 -5.90 0.08 -3.07
CA PRO A 89 -6.75 1.15 -3.55
C PRO A 89 -6.03 2.49 -3.40
N GLY A 90 -6.20 3.38 -4.38
CA GLY A 90 -5.55 4.68 -4.36
C GLY A 90 -5.32 5.29 -5.73
N GLY A 91 -5.09 6.59 -5.73
CA GLY A 91 -4.96 7.37 -6.95
C GLY A 91 -4.26 8.72 -6.78
N ALA A 92 -4.49 9.61 -7.71
CA ALA A 92 -3.91 10.94 -7.72
C ALA A 92 -4.56 11.84 -6.66
N LEU A 93 -3.78 12.79 -6.15
CA LEU A 93 -4.33 13.88 -5.35
C LEU A 93 -5.16 14.78 -6.26
N ASP A 94 -6.40 15.02 -5.90
CA ASP A 94 -7.30 15.95 -6.56
C ASP A 94 -7.42 17.28 -5.79
N PRO A 95 -7.81 18.38 -6.47
CA PRO A 95 -7.98 19.69 -5.81
C PRO A 95 -8.96 19.65 -4.63
N GLU A 96 -9.98 18.81 -4.67
CA GLU A 96 -10.98 18.65 -3.61
C GLU A 96 -10.40 17.95 -2.35
N ASP A 97 -9.33 17.19 -2.47
CA ASP A 97 -8.63 16.60 -1.34
C ASP A 97 -7.89 17.67 -0.52
N GLY A 98 -7.60 18.83 -1.11
CA GLY A 98 -6.93 19.96 -0.49
C GLY A 98 -5.41 19.85 -0.48
N ASP A 99 -4.75 20.65 0.36
CA ASP A 99 -3.29 20.73 0.40
C ASP A 99 -2.67 19.41 0.87
N PRO A 100 -1.70 18.84 0.11
CA PRO A 100 -0.97 17.66 0.54
C PRO A 100 -0.25 17.83 1.88
N ALA A 101 0.17 19.06 2.24
CA ALA A 101 0.78 19.34 3.54
C ALA A 101 -0.25 19.40 4.68
N GLU A 102 -1.54 19.56 4.37
CA GLU A 102 -2.63 19.69 5.34
C GLU A 102 -3.56 18.44 5.34
N GLY A 103 -3.01 17.27 5.08
CA GLY A 103 -3.74 16.01 5.09
C GLY A 103 -4.46 15.67 3.79
N GLY A 104 -4.26 16.41 2.71
CA GLY A 104 -4.86 16.12 1.40
C GLY A 104 -4.57 14.68 0.93
N LEU A 105 -3.35 14.19 1.12
CA LEU A 105 -2.99 12.81 0.75
C LEU A 105 -3.70 11.74 1.58
N LEU A 106 -4.06 12.05 2.83
CA LEU A 106 -4.84 11.14 3.67
C LEU A 106 -6.29 11.06 3.18
N ARG A 107 -6.86 12.22 2.81
CA ARG A 107 -8.21 12.29 2.22
C ARG A 107 -8.26 11.62 0.86
N ALA A 108 -7.26 11.85 -0.01
CA ALA A 108 -7.14 11.18 -1.30
C ALA A 108 -7.15 9.65 -1.16
N ALA A 109 -6.38 9.10 -0.22
CA ALA A 109 -6.33 7.65 0.01
C ALA A 109 -7.68 7.07 0.42
N LEU A 110 -8.45 7.77 1.26
CA LEU A 110 -9.79 7.35 1.68
C LEU A 110 -10.81 7.49 0.55
N ARG A 111 -10.83 8.65 -0.16
CA ARG A 111 -11.73 8.89 -1.30
C ARG A 111 -11.55 7.85 -2.39
N GLU A 112 -10.32 7.62 -2.82
CA GLU A 112 -10.02 6.62 -3.85
C GLU A 112 -10.42 5.20 -3.41
N ALA A 113 -10.18 4.85 -2.14
CA ALA A 113 -10.60 3.54 -1.61
C ALA A 113 -12.13 3.39 -1.60
N GLU A 114 -12.88 4.44 -1.27
CA GLU A 114 -14.33 4.45 -1.37
C GLU A 114 -14.79 4.30 -2.82
N GLU A 115 -14.24 5.08 -3.76
CA GLU A 115 -14.60 5.07 -5.19
C GLU A 115 -14.29 3.72 -5.86
N GLU A 116 -13.14 3.12 -5.56
CA GLU A 116 -12.69 1.88 -6.22
C GLU A 116 -13.26 0.61 -5.58
N THR A 117 -13.56 0.63 -4.26
CA THR A 117 -13.92 -0.58 -3.51
C THR A 117 -15.24 -0.51 -2.76
N GLY A 118 -15.88 0.66 -2.68
CA GLY A 118 -17.09 0.86 -1.89
C GLY A 118 -16.83 0.83 -0.38
N LEU A 119 -15.58 0.96 0.04
CA LEU A 119 -15.19 1.06 1.45
C LEU A 119 -15.90 2.25 2.11
N ASP A 120 -16.45 2.06 3.31
CA ASP A 120 -16.92 3.19 4.13
C ASP A 120 -15.73 3.80 4.88
N PRO A 121 -15.31 5.04 4.53
CA PRO A 121 -14.19 5.70 5.20
C PRO A 121 -14.42 5.95 6.69
N ALA A 122 -15.67 6.04 7.15
CA ALA A 122 -15.98 6.26 8.56
C ALA A 122 -15.55 5.08 9.45
N GLY A 123 -15.47 3.87 8.87
CA GLY A 123 -14.98 2.67 9.54
C GLY A 123 -13.45 2.55 9.59
N VAL A 124 -12.70 3.49 8.99
CA VAL A 124 -11.24 3.43 8.86
C VAL A 124 -10.58 4.40 9.83
N GLN A 125 -9.71 3.89 10.68
CA GLN A 125 -8.82 4.69 11.52
C GLN A 125 -7.45 4.79 10.84
N LEU A 126 -7.08 5.98 10.36
CA LEU A 126 -5.74 6.22 9.84
C LEU A 126 -4.77 6.39 11.00
N PHE A 127 -3.65 5.66 10.99
CA PHE A 127 -2.71 5.66 12.11
C PHE A 127 -1.27 6.04 11.73
N GLY A 128 -0.96 6.12 10.44
CA GLY A 128 0.38 6.47 10.02
C GLY A 128 0.53 6.64 8.52
N VAL A 129 1.71 7.06 8.13
CA VAL A 129 2.14 7.10 6.72
C VAL A 129 3.54 6.52 6.62
N LEU A 130 3.83 5.83 5.52
CA LEU A 130 5.20 5.47 5.17
C LEU A 130 5.86 6.62 4.38
N PRO A 131 7.20 6.67 4.34
CA PRO A 131 7.90 7.60 3.48
C PRO A 131 7.42 7.53 2.03
N ARG A 132 7.37 8.71 1.39
CA ARG A 132 6.96 8.84 -0.02
C ARG A 132 7.93 8.10 -0.94
N LEU A 133 7.37 7.41 -1.93
CA LEU A 133 8.08 6.61 -2.90
C LEU A 133 7.87 7.16 -4.31
N TYR A 134 8.89 7.09 -5.15
CA TYR A 134 8.80 7.53 -6.53
C TYR A 134 8.65 6.34 -7.47
N ILE A 135 7.73 6.44 -8.43
CA ILE A 135 7.54 5.45 -9.49
C ILE A 135 8.03 6.07 -10.82
N PRO A 136 9.26 5.77 -11.26
CA PRO A 136 9.86 6.44 -12.40
C PRO A 136 9.07 6.30 -13.71
N VAL A 137 8.42 5.15 -13.93
CA VAL A 137 7.69 4.87 -15.18
C VAL A 137 6.42 5.71 -15.34
N SER A 138 5.81 6.16 -14.24
CA SER A 138 4.59 6.97 -14.25
C SER A 138 4.81 8.40 -13.78
N GLY A 139 5.96 8.68 -13.16
CA GLY A 139 6.25 9.98 -12.56
C GLY A 139 5.46 10.29 -11.29
N PHE A 140 4.81 9.30 -10.68
CA PHE A 140 4.08 9.47 -9.43
C PHE A 140 5.01 9.48 -8.21
N VAL A 141 4.69 10.37 -7.27
CA VAL A 141 5.17 10.36 -5.90
C VAL A 141 4.05 9.83 -5.03
N VAL A 142 4.17 8.59 -4.58
CA VAL A 142 3.11 7.86 -3.87
C VAL A 142 3.35 7.89 -2.38
N THR A 143 2.34 8.27 -1.61
CA THR A 143 2.32 8.20 -0.15
C THR A 143 1.51 6.98 0.27
N PRO A 144 2.12 5.94 0.86
CA PRO A 144 1.37 4.84 1.46
C PRO A 144 0.80 5.30 2.81
N VAL A 145 -0.52 5.35 2.90
CA VAL A 145 -1.29 5.72 4.09
C VAL A 145 -1.71 4.45 4.80
N LEU A 146 -1.40 4.34 6.08
CA LEU A 146 -1.71 3.15 6.89
C LEU A 146 -3.04 3.35 7.60
N GLY A 147 -3.96 2.43 7.39
CA GLY A 147 -5.28 2.40 8.01
C GLY A 147 -5.56 1.09 8.75
N TRP A 148 -6.30 1.18 9.83
CA TRP A 148 -6.94 0.05 10.49
C TRP A 148 -8.43 0.07 10.18
N TRP A 149 -8.96 -1.03 9.68
CA TRP A 149 -10.38 -1.23 9.40
C TRP A 149 -11.10 -1.57 10.70
N ARG A 150 -11.32 -0.54 11.49
CA ARG A 150 -11.89 -0.65 12.85
C ARG A 150 -13.33 -1.15 12.82
N GLU A 151 -14.11 -0.65 11.87
CA GLU A 151 -15.51 -1.04 11.65
C GLU A 151 -15.67 -1.51 10.20
N PRO A 152 -15.50 -2.83 9.94
CA PRO A 152 -15.58 -3.37 8.59
C PRO A 152 -16.94 -3.10 7.93
N SER A 153 -16.88 -2.60 6.70
CA SER A 153 -18.02 -2.42 5.80
C SER A 153 -17.96 -3.41 4.63
N PRO A 154 -19.07 -3.71 3.96
CA PRO A 154 -19.04 -4.46 2.72
C PRO A 154 -18.19 -3.75 1.66
N VAL A 155 -17.29 -4.48 1.01
CA VAL A 155 -16.47 -3.99 -0.11
C VAL A 155 -16.67 -4.85 -1.34
N GLY A 156 -16.50 -4.26 -2.51
CA GLY A 156 -16.66 -4.94 -3.79
C GLY A 156 -16.31 -4.02 -4.95
N VAL A 157 -16.50 -4.51 -6.16
CA VAL A 157 -16.26 -3.74 -7.37
C VAL A 157 -17.35 -2.67 -7.51
N VAL A 158 -16.94 -1.40 -7.55
CA VAL A 158 -17.84 -0.25 -7.78
C VAL A 158 -17.98 0.00 -9.28
N ASP A 159 -16.84 0.18 -9.97
CA ASP A 159 -16.83 0.30 -11.44
C ASP A 159 -16.02 -0.85 -12.06
N PRO A 160 -16.68 -1.78 -12.77
CA PRO A 160 -15.99 -2.88 -13.46
C PRO A 160 -15.06 -2.43 -14.59
N ALA A 161 -15.15 -1.18 -15.05
CA ALA A 161 -14.22 -0.64 -16.05
C ALA A 161 -12.85 -0.30 -15.44
N GLU A 162 -12.79 -0.07 -14.13
CA GLU A 162 -11.57 0.29 -13.40
C GLU A 162 -11.07 -0.85 -12.51
N THR A 163 -11.97 -1.54 -11.82
CA THR A 163 -11.66 -2.60 -10.84
C THR A 163 -12.28 -3.92 -11.27
N ALA A 164 -11.45 -4.96 -11.42
CA ALA A 164 -11.93 -6.30 -11.76
C ALA A 164 -12.34 -7.09 -10.50
N ARG A 165 -11.67 -6.86 -9.38
CA ARG A 165 -11.89 -7.60 -8.14
C ARG A 165 -11.41 -6.80 -6.92
N VAL A 166 -12.13 -6.92 -5.81
CA VAL A 166 -11.71 -6.47 -4.48
C VAL A 166 -11.59 -7.70 -3.58
N PHE A 167 -10.52 -7.81 -2.82
CA PHE A 167 -10.25 -8.98 -1.99
C PHE A 167 -9.33 -8.66 -0.82
N THR A 168 -9.40 -9.48 0.24
CA THR A 168 -8.45 -9.41 1.33
C THR A 168 -7.42 -10.54 1.24
N VAL A 169 -6.23 -10.29 1.80
CA VAL A 169 -5.15 -11.28 1.87
C VAL A 169 -4.69 -11.39 3.31
N PRO A 170 -4.84 -12.57 3.95
CA PRO A 170 -4.31 -12.78 5.28
C PRO A 170 -2.80 -12.54 5.35
N VAL A 171 -2.35 -11.85 6.39
CA VAL A 171 -0.91 -11.63 6.64
C VAL A 171 -0.19 -12.98 6.77
N ALA A 172 -0.87 -14.00 7.28
CA ALA A 172 -0.33 -15.36 7.34
C ALA A 172 0.06 -15.90 5.96
N ASP A 173 -0.73 -15.60 4.91
CA ASP A 173 -0.43 -16.02 3.54
C ASP A 173 0.72 -15.20 2.94
N LEU A 174 0.82 -13.91 3.27
CA LEU A 174 1.90 -13.03 2.83
C LEU A 174 3.25 -13.40 3.49
N THR A 175 3.22 -13.95 4.69
CA THR A 175 4.41 -14.40 5.42
C THR A 175 4.80 -15.85 5.14
N ASP A 176 3.93 -16.63 4.47
CA ASP A 176 4.25 -18.02 4.12
C ASP A 176 5.34 -18.04 3.04
N PRO A 177 6.50 -18.69 3.30
CA PRO A 177 7.58 -18.83 2.32
C PRO A 177 7.13 -19.51 1.02
N ALA A 178 6.12 -20.38 1.05
CA ALA A 178 5.59 -21.05 -0.13
C ALA A 178 4.90 -20.09 -1.11
N ASN A 179 4.43 -18.95 -0.62
CA ASN A 179 3.77 -17.90 -1.41
C ASN A 179 4.73 -16.79 -1.88
N ARG A 180 6.01 -16.84 -1.45
CA ARG A 180 7.01 -15.83 -1.78
C ARG A 180 7.78 -16.22 -3.04
N ALA A 181 8.10 -15.21 -3.86
CA ALA A 181 8.93 -15.38 -5.05
C ALA A 181 9.65 -14.06 -5.39
N THR A 182 10.55 -14.11 -6.33
CA THR A 182 11.16 -12.95 -6.98
C THR A 182 10.54 -12.79 -8.37
N ALA A 183 9.76 -11.73 -8.57
CA ALA A 183 9.28 -11.35 -9.90
C ALA A 183 10.44 -10.81 -10.73
N VAL A 184 10.53 -11.25 -11.99
CA VAL A 184 11.57 -10.82 -12.93
C VAL A 184 10.91 -10.18 -14.14
N HIS A 185 11.12 -8.87 -14.30
CA HIS A 185 10.65 -8.12 -15.46
C HIS A 185 11.56 -8.38 -16.68
N PRO A 186 11.04 -8.44 -17.92
CA PRO A 186 11.85 -8.64 -19.13
C PRO A 186 12.99 -7.62 -19.32
N ALA A 187 12.83 -6.40 -18.79
CA ALA A 187 13.90 -5.38 -18.77
C ALA A 187 14.99 -5.63 -17.71
N GLY A 188 14.99 -6.81 -17.05
CA GLY A 188 16.02 -7.20 -16.08
C GLY A 188 15.81 -6.70 -14.65
N HIS A 189 14.72 -5.98 -14.36
CA HIS A 189 14.38 -5.60 -13.00
C HIS A 189 13.80 -6.78 -12.24
N ALA A 190 14.21 -6.95 -11.00
CA ALA A 190 13.70 -7.99 -10.11
C ALA A 190 13.25 -7.37 -8.77
N GLY A 191 12.23 -7.94 -8.17
CA GLY A 191 11.69 -7.50 -6.90
C GLY A 191 10.84 -8.57 -6.23
N PRO A 192 10.41 -8.33 -4.97
CA PRO A 192 9.57 -9.28 -4.26
C PRO A 192 8.24 -9.50 -4.97
N ALA A 193 7.70 -10.70 -4.82
CA ALA A 193 6.38 -11.07 -5.29
C ALA A 193 5.70 -12.03 -4.33
N PHE A 194 4.36 -12.03 -4.38
CA PHE A 194 3.50 -12.89 -3.58
C PHE A 194 2.47 -13.58 -4.48
N LEU A 195 2.38 -14.90 -4.37
CA LEU A 195 1.36 -15.71 -5.06
C LEU A 195 0.24 -15.99 -4.06
N VAL A 196 -0.72 -15.11 -3.97
CA VAL A 196 -1.77 -15.12 -2.96
C VAL A 196 -3.13 -14.84 -3.57
N ALA A 197 -4.20 -15.38 -3.00
CA ALA A 197 -5.57 -15.16 -3.46
C ALA A 197 -5.77 -15.37 -4.98
N SER A 198 -5.07 -16.35 -5.56
CA SER A 198 -5.03 -16.66 -7.00
C SER A 198 -4.50 -15.51 -7.88
N ALA A 199 -3.72 -14.61 -7.31
CA ALA A 199 -3.10 -13.48 -8.00
C ALA A 199 -1.58 -13.45 -7.76
N LEU A 200 -0.86 -12.81 -8.68
CA LEU A 200 0.55 -12.47 -8.51
C LEU A 200 0.65 -10.99 -8.12
N VAL A 201 0.93 -10.73 -6.86
CA VAL A 201 1.23 -9.38 -6.37
C VAL A 201 2.70 -9.10 -6.60
N TRP A 202 3.05 -8.01 -7.30
CA TRP A 202 4.42 -7.63 -7.64
C TRP A 202 4.58 -6.11 -7.73
N GLY A 203 5.75 -5.63 -8.10
CA GLY A 203 6.02 -4.21 -8.31
C GLY A 203 5.94 -3.37 -7.05
N PHE A 204 5.32 -2.18 -7.16
CA PHE A 204 5.18 -1.24 -6.06
C PHE A 204 4.44 -1.86 -4.86
N THR A 205 3.29 -2.49 -5.11
CA THR A 205 2.46 -3.11 -4.07
C THR A 205 3.23 -4.16 -3.28
N ALA A 206 3.87 -5.10 -3.98
CA ALA A 206 4.69 -6.12 -3.32
C ALA A 206 5.90 -5.53 -2.60
N GLY A 207 6.51 -4.49 -3.15
CA GLY A 207 7.61 -3.78 -2.50
C GLY A 207 7.22 -3.17 -1.17
N VAL A 208 6.06 -2.52 -1.11
CA VAL A 208 5.53 -1.93 0.15
C VAL A 208 5.18 -3.04 1.14
N ILE A 209 4.47 -4.10 0.72
CA ILE A 209 4.14 -5.24 1.59
C ILE A 209 5.42 -5.86 2.16
N ASP A 210 6.40 -6.18 1.32
CA ASP A 210 7.67 -6.79 1.72
C ASP A 210 8.39 -5.96 2.80
N ARG A 211 8.45 -4.65 2.62
CA ARG A 211 9.06 -3.76 3.59
C ARG A 211 8.28 -3.67 4.91
N ILE A 212 6.95 -3.62 4.85
CA ILE A 212 6.11 -3.68 6.04
C ILE A 212 6.37 -4.98 6.81
N LEU A 213 6.34 -6.13 6.14
CA LEU A 213 6.60 -7.43 6.79
C LEU A 213 7.98 -7.49 7.44
N HIS A 214 9.00 -6.95 6.75
CA HIS A 214 10.37 -6.91 7.26
C HIS A 214 10.49 -6.03 8.52
N PHE A 215 10.05 -4.77 8.45
CA PHE A 215 10.22 -3.82 9.54
C PHE A 215 9.26 -4.05 10.72
N ALA A 216 8.11 -4.67 10.48
CA ALA A 216 7.22 -5.14 11.54
C ALA A 216 7.76 -6.43 12.23
N GLY A 217 8.81 -7.06 11.68
CA GLY A 217 9.34 -8.31 12.21
C GLY A 217 8.45 -9.53 11.94
N TRP A 218 7.58 -9.43 10.93
CA TRP A 218 6.68 -10.50 10.52
C TRP A 218 7.26 -11.38 9.41
N GLU A 219 8.31 -10.90 8.75
CA GLU A 219 8.98 -11.64 7.68
C GLU A 219 9.50 -13.00 8.17
N ARG A 220 9.25 -14.05 7.38
CA ARG A 220 9.80 -15.40 7.57
C ARG A 220 10.85 -15.66 6.48
N PRO A 221 11.92 -16.40 6.77
CA PRO A 221 12.91 -16.77 5.76
C PRO A 221 12.26 -17.46 4.56
N TRP A 222 12.56 -17.01 3.34
CA TRP A 222 12.03 -17.54 2.10
C TRP A 222 13.11 -17.67 1.02
N ASP A 223 12.86 -18.48 -0.01
CA ASP A 223 13.80 -18.72 -1.10
C ASP A 223 13.67 -17.64 -2.19
N SER A 224 14.54 -16.63 -2.13
CA SER A 224 14.61 -15.55 -3.13
C SER A 224 15.11 -16.03 -4.51
N SER A 225 15.63 -17.25 -4.63
CA SER A 225 16.02 -17.84 -5.91
C SER A 225 14.82 -18.32 -6.73
N ARG A 226 13.65 -18.51 -6.09
CA ARG A 226 12.38 -18.83 -6.76
C ARG A 226 11.94 -17.66 -7.61
N LYS A 227 12.11 -17.76 -8.93
CA LYS A 227 11.80 -16.69 -9.88
C LYS A 227 10.47 -16.93 -10.59
N VAL A 228 9.71 -15.85 -10.74
CA VAL A 228 8.49 -15.81 -11.57
C VAL A 228 8.69 -14.76 -12.65
N PRO A 229 8.72 -15.15 -13.93
CA PRO A 229 8.79 -14.20 -15.03
C PRO A 229 7.47 -13.41 -15.10
N LEU A 230 7.59 -12.09 -15.31
CA LEU A 230 6.42 -11.26 -15.58
C LEU A 230 6.12 -11.28 -17.08
N ASP A 231 4.85 -11.56 -17.42
CA ASP A 231 4.37 -11.33 -18.77
C ASP A 231 3.97 -9.84 -18.88
N TRP A 232 4.79 -9.06 -19.55
CA TRP A 232 4.58 -7.61 -19.68
C TRP A 232 3.45 -7.23 -20.66
N ARG A 233 2.82 -8.23 -21.28
CA ARG A 233 1.69 -8.03 -22.21
C ARG A 233 0.32 -8.13 -21.52
N SER A 234 0.32 -8.41 -20.23
CA SER A 234 -0.89 -8.42 -19.40
C SER A 234 -1.02 -7.13 -18.61
#